data_be7a23ed3971afa931d0860a3fda45fd
#
_entry.id   be7a23ed3971afa931d0860a3fda45fd
#
_cell.length_a   1.000
_cell.length_b   1.000
_cell.length_c   1.000
_cell.angle_alpha   90.00
_cell.angle_beta   90.00
_cell.angle_gamma   90.00
#
_symmetry.space_group_name_H-M   'P 1'
#
loop_
_entity.id
_entity.type
_entity.pdbx_description
1 polymer ?
#
loop_
_entity_poly.entity_id
_entity_poly.type
_entity_poly.pdbx_seq_one_letter_code
_entity_poly.pdbx_strand_id
1 'polypeptide(L)'
;MFGLLATLLDAGYLTVDVRLDKPGALTVGLDDLSSGEQQLLTILGLLRLQRAHESLFLLDEPDSHFHPEWSRRWYSSVRSVLGPHQHSQFLTATHEPLLVANMTREQIRVVTTDVEGQATAVIPRANPRGQGAGGLLTTDLFDLPTQLDEHTQELIDRQYALLPEADGDPVKQAALRDVTAQLETMDFPNSDRDPLVAAFLAELFHERFSSVI
;
A
#
# COMPACT_ATOMS: atom_id res chain seq x y z
N MET A 1 -27.10 -14.95 -25.70
CA MET A 1 -26.11 -16.05 -25.84
C MET A 1 -25.48 -16.39 -24.50
N PHE A 2 -24.87 -15.44 -23.77
CA PHE A 2 -24.23 -15.72 -22.48
C PHE A 2 -25.18 -16.27 -21.40
N GLY A 3 -26.41 -15.80 -21.30
CA GLY A 3 -27.37 -16.31 -20.32
C GLY A 3 -27.71 -17.80 -20.50
N LEU A 4 -27.83 -18.27 -21.75
CA LEU A 4 -28.05 -19.70 -22.02
C LEU A 4 -26.82 -20.55 -21.63
N LEU A 5 -25.63 -20.07 -21.92
CA LEU A 5 -24.37 -20.75 -21.51
C LEU A 5 -24.24 -20.81 -19.99
N ALA A 6 -24.57 -19.75 -19.28
CA ALA A 6 -24.59 -19.75 -17.82
C ALA A 6 -25.56 -20.77 -17.26
N THR A 7 -26.79 -20.81 -17.80
CA THR A 7 -27.81 -21.80 -17.39
C THR A 7 -27.36 -23.25 -17.64
N LEU A 8 -26.68 -23.51 -18.76
CA LEU A 8 -26.14 -24.84 -19.07
C LEU A 8 -24.97 -25.24 -18.17
N LEU A 9 -24.14 -24.28 -17.82
CA LEU A 9 -23.03 -24.48 -16.84
C LEU A 9 -23.62 -24.81 -15.46
N ASP A 10 -24.55 -23.97 -14.97
CA ASP A 10 -25.18 -24.14 -13.65
C ASP A 10 -25.96 -25.47 -13.56
N ALA A 11 -26.56 -25.91 -14.65
CA ALA A 11 -27.28 -27.18 -14.74
C ALA A 11 -26.34 -28.39 -14.95
N GLY A 12 -25.05 -28.20 -15.07
CA GLY A 12 -24.05 -29.26 -15.26
C GLY A 12 -24.04 -29.89 -16.66
N TYR A 13 -24.76 -29.31 -17.63
CA TYR A 13 -24.76 -29.80 -19.02
C TYR A 13 -23.55 -29.30 -19.83
N LEU A 14 -22.81 -28.32 -19.33
CA LEU A 14 -21.63 -27.76 -19.97
C LEU A 14 -20.52 -27.61 -18.94
N THR A 15 -19.31 -27.99 -19.30
CA THR A 15 -18.10 -27.69 -18.56
C THR A 15 -17.20 -26.86 -19.45
N VAL A 16 -16.55 -25.85 -18.88
CA VAL A 16 -15.56 -25.03 -19.58
C VAL A 16 -14.20 -25.29 -18.94
N ASP A 17 -13.29 -25.80 -19.76
CA ASP A 17 -11.88 -25.99 -19.38
C ASP A 17 -11.08 -24.86 -20.03
N VAL A 18 -10.50 -23.99 -19.20
CA VAL A 18 -9.62 -22.90 -19.65
C VAL A 18 -8.18 -23.29 -19.41
N ARG A 19 -7.42 -23.37 -20.49
CA ARG A 19 -5.98 -23.68 -20.44
C ARG A 19 -5.16 -22.48 -20.86
N LEU A 20 -4.11 -22.24 -20.10
CA LEU A 20 -3.23 -21.09 -20.27
C LEU A 20 -1.82 -21.59 -20.61
N ASP A 21 -1.23 -21.03 -21.66
CA ASP A 21 0.16 -21.28 -22.00
C ASP A 21 1.06 -20.25 -21.29
N LYS A 22 1.81 -20.70 -20.30
CA LYS A 22 2.83 -19.86 -19.64
C LYS A 22 4.14 -19.95 -20.44
N PRO A 23 4.80 -18.83 -20.77
CA PRO A 23 6.11 -18.87 -21.43
C PRO A 23 7.12 -19.69 -20.62
N GLY A 24 7.69 -20.74 -21.25
CA GLY A 24 8.66 -21.62 -20.60
C GLY A 24 8.11 -22.67 -19.63
N ALA A 25 6.79 -22.81 -19.56
CA ALA A 25 6.10 -23.77 -18.72
C ALA A 25 5.12 -24.63 -19.53
N LEU A 26 4.66 -25.75 -18.92
CA LEU A 26 3.57 -26.55 -19.46
C LEU A 26 2.26 -25.74 -19.44
N THR A 27 1.32 -26.11 -20.31
CA THR A 27 -0.06 -25.60 -20.27
C THR A 27 -0.68 -25.88 -18.90
N VAL A 28 -1.19 -24.86 -18.24
CA VAL A 28 -1.79 -24.92 -16.90
C VAL A 28 -3.29 -24.69 -16.99
N GLY A 29 -4.07 -25.40 -16.17
CA GLY A 29 -5.49 -25.17 -16.02
C GLY A 29 -5.78 -23.90 -15.20
N LEU A 30 -7.02 -23.41 -15.25
CA LEU A 30 -7.44 -22.28 -14.42
C LEU A 30 -7.32 -22.60 -12.93
N ASP A 31 -7.60 -23.84 -12.53
CA ASP A 31 -7.54 -24.31 -11.14
C ASP A 31 -6.10 -24.44 -10.61
N ASP A 32 -5.12 -24.48 -11.50
CA ASP A 32 -3.69 -24.52 -11.14
C ASP A 32 -3.13 -23.11 -10.84
N LEU A 33 -3.92 -22.06 -11.08
CA LEU A 33 -3.54 -20.68 -10.81
C LEU A 33 -3.75 -20.35 -9.33
N SER A 34 -2.89 -19.50 -8.79
CA SER A 34 -3.13 -18.87 -7.49
C SER A 34 -4.38 -17.98 -7.53
N SER A 35 -4.99 -17.74 -6.37
CA SER A 35 -6.18 -16.87 -6.25
C SER A 35 -5.96 -15.48 -6.87
N GLY A 36 -4.78 -14.90 -6.67
CA GLY A 36 -4.43 -13.60 -7.28
C GLY A 36 -4.29 -13.67 -8.81
N GLU A 37 -3.70 -14.76 -9.36
CA GLU A 37 -3.64 -14.96 -10.81
C GLU A 37 -5.03 -15.13 -11.41
N GLN A 38 -5.91 -15.89 -10.76
CA GLN A 38 -7.31 -16.07 -11.19
C GLN A 38 -8.07 -14.74 -11.18
N GLN A 39 -7.93 -13.96 -10.11
CA GLN A 39 -8.56 -12.65 -9.97
C GLN A 39 -8.06 -11.67 -11.04
N LEU A 40 -6.76 -11.57 -11.22
CA LEU A 40 -6.15 -10.70 -12.23
C LEU A 40 -6.62 -11.07 -13.65
N LEU A 41 -6.61 -12.37 -13.98
CA LEU A 41 -7.07 -12.88 -15.27
C LEU A 41 -8.56 -12.58 -15.48
N THR A 42 -9.38 -12.78 -14.44
CA THR A 42 -10.83 -12.52 -14.51
C THR A 42 -11.09 -11.04 -14.79
N ILE A 43 -10.49 -10.15 -14.01
CA ILE A 43 -10.73 -8.70 -14.16
C ILE A 43 -10.20 -8.20 -15.51
N LEU A 44 -8.95 -8.48 -15.85
CA LEU A 44 -8.36 -8.03 -17.12
C LEU A 44 -9.05 -8.67 -18.32
N GLY A 45 -9.50 -9.93 -18.20
CA GLY A 45 -10.28 -10.62 -19.21
C GLY A 45 -11.63 -9.95 -19.46
N LEU A 46 -12.39 -9.63 -18.40
CA LEU A 46 -13.66 -8.92 -18.51
C LEU A 46 -13.48 -7.52 -19.12
N LEU A 47 -12.46 -6.78 -18.69
CA LEU A 47 -12.13 -5.47 -19.26
C LEU A 47 -11.86 -5.61 -20.77
N ARG A 48 -11.08 -6.62 -21.17
CA ARG A 48 -10.75 -6.87 -22.58
C ARG A 48 -11.99 -7.23 -23.40
N LEU A 49 -12.90 -8.04 -22.86
CA LEU A 49 -14.15 -8.43 -23.55
C LEU A 49 -15.09 -7.24 -23.74
N GLN A 50 -15.15 -6.34 -22.79
CA GLN A 50 -16.04 -5.18 -22.80
C GLN A 50 -15.44 -3.91 -23.43
N ARG A 51 -14.16 -3.94 -23.80
CA ARG A 51 -13.44 -2.75 -24.29
C ARG A 51 -14.02 -2.08 -25.54
N ALA A 52 -14.83 -2.80 -26.33
CA ALA A 52 -15.46 -2.28 -27.53
C ALA A 52 -16.73 -1.46 -27.27
N HIS A 53 -17.20 -1.42 -26.03
CA HIS A 53 -18.43 -0.74 -25.63
C HIS A 53 -18.08 0.40 -24.66
N GLU A 54 -18.88 1.46 -24.69
CA GLU A 54 -18.88 2.46 -23.62
C GLU A 54 -19.39 1.80 -22.34
N SER A 55 -18.51 1.70 -21.35
CA SER A 55 -18.79 0.94 -20.14
C SER A 55 -18.31 1.69 -18.91
N LEU A 56 -19.02 1.51 -17.81
CA LEU A 56 -18.58 1.89 -16.48
C LEU A 56 -18.13 0.63 -15.73
N PHE A 57 -16.86 0.58 -15.37
CA PHE A 57 -16.30 -0.50 -14.54
C PHE A 57 -16.22 -0.03 -13.10
N LEU A 58 -16.92 -0.74 -12.22
CA LEU A 58 -16.89 -0.53 -10.78
C LEU A 58 -16.17 -1.72 -10.15
N LEU A 59 -15.06 -1.46 -9.51
CA LEU A 59 -14.25 -2.47 -8.83
C LEU A 59 -14.11 -2.12 -7.36
N ASP A 60 -14.43 -3.08 -6.52
CA ASP A 60 -14.28 -2.99 -5.08
C ASP A 60 -13.17 -3.95 -4.66
N GLU A 61 -12.11 -3.41 -4.03
CA GLU A 61 -10.92 -4.15 -3.57
C GLU A 61 -10.40 -5.18 -4.60
N PRO A 62 -10.12 -4.77 -5.85
CA PRO A 62 -9.71 -5.71 -6.89
C PRO A 62 -8.34 -6.34 -6.65
N ASP A 63 -7.62 -5.85 -5.69
CA ASP A 63 -6.24 -6.19 -5.34
C ASP A 63 -6.12 -7.12 -4.12
N SER A 64 -7.22 -7.54 -3.50
CA SER A 64 -7.26 -8.31 -2.23
C SER A 64 -6.34 -9.55 -2.20
N HIS A 65 -6.01 -10.12 -3.36
CA HIS A 65 -5.14 -11.29 -3.49
C HIS A 65 -3.92 -11.03 -4.37
N PHE A 66 -3.63 -9.78 -4.70
CA PHE A 66 -2.52 -9.48 -5.58
C PHE A 66 -1.17 -9.60 -4.87
N HIS A 67 -0.19 -10.10 -5.61
CA HIS A 67 1.19 -9.90 -5.23
C HIS A 67 1.52 -8.40 -5.32
N PRO A 68 2.34 -7.81 -4.40
CA PRO A 68 2.67 -6.39 -4.39
C PRO A 68 3.13 -5.82 -5.75
N GLU A 69 3.84 -6.61 -6.54
CA GLU A 69 4.27 -6.22 -7.89
C GLU A 69 3.09 -6.01 -8.85
N TRP A 70 1.98 -6.76 -8.68
CA TRP A 70 0.78 -6.59 -9.49
C TRP A 70 -0.03 -5.39 -9.05
N SER A 71 -0.15 -5.14 -7.74
CA SER A 71 -0.76 -3.90 -7.22
C SER A 71 -0.04 -2.68 -7.77
N ARG A 72 1.30 -2.69 -7.75
CA ARG A 72 2.12 -1.61 -8.30
C ARG A 72 1.91 -1.40 -9.81
N ARG A 73 1.65 -2.47 -10.57
CA ARG A 73 1.45 -2.43 -12.04
C ARG A 73 -0.03 -2.33 -12.44
N TRP A 74 -0.94 -2.37 -11.50
CA TRP A 74 -2.38 -2.45 -11.77
C TRP A 74 -2.85 -1.42 -12.79
N TYR A 75 -2.60 -0.13 -12.51
CA TYR A 75 -3.05 0.95 -13.37
C TYR A 75 -2.51 0.86 -14.81
N SER A 76 -1.24 0.51 -14.98
CA SER A 76 -0.63 0.33 -16.29
C SER A 76 -1.20 -0.90 -17.01
N SER A 77 -1.51 -1.98 -16.30
CA SER A 77 -2.14 -3.19 -16.85
C SER A 77 -3.54 -2.91 -17.36
N VAL A 78 -4.35 -2.22 -16.58
CA VAL A 78 -5.69 -1.78 -17.00
C VAL A 78 -5.62 -0.90 -18.24
N ARG A 79 -4.75 0.11 -18.25
CA ARG A 79 -4.57 0.98 -19.43
C ARG A 79 -4.11 0.22 -20.68
N SER A 80 -3.23 -0.76 -20.49
CA SER A 80 -2.75 -1.61 -21.60
C SER A 80 -3.87 -2.44 -22.21
N VAL A 81 -4.75 -3.00 -21.40
CA VAL A 81 -5.89 -3.83 -21.83
C VAL A 81 -6.95 -2.98 -22.50
N LEU A 82 -7.27 -1.84 -21.93
CA LEU A 82 -8.27 -0.94 -22.47
C LEU A 82 -7.80 -0.24 -23.76
N GLY A 83 -6.56 0.19 -23.84
CA GLY A 83 -5.99 0.89 -25.00
C GLY A 83 -6.25 2.41 -24.99
N PRO A 84 -5.72 3.16 -25.99
CA PRO A 84 -5.69 4.62 -25.97
C PRO A 84 -7.01 5.31 -26.35
N HIS A 85 -7.96 4.63 -27.00
CA HIS A 85 -9.19 5.21 -27.57
C HIS A 85 -10.43 4.74 -26.81
N GLN A 86 -10.49 5.01 -25.50
CA GLN A 86 -11.55 4.45 -24.70
C GLN A 86 -12.53 5.51 -24.19
N HIS A 87 -13.79 5.23 -24.38
CA HIS A 87 -14.91 5.99 -23.81
C HIS A 87 -15.43 5.36 -22.51
N SER A 88 -14.74 4.34 -22.00
CA SER A 88 -15.12 3.67 -20.76
C SER A 88 -14.58 4.41 -19.54
N GLN A 89 -15.36 4.45 -18.46
CA GLN A 89 -14.98 4.96 -17.16
C GLN A 89 -14.59 3.81 -16.24
N PHE A 90 -13.62 4.08 -15.36
CA PHE A 90 -13.10 3.11 -14.44
C PHE A 90 -13.04 3.72 -13.04
N LEU A 91 -13.73 3.11 -12.11
CA LEU A 91 -13.78 3.50 -10.71
C LEU A 91 -13.37 2.31 -9.85
N THR A 92 -12.34 2.49 -9.03
CA THR A 92 -11.85 1.47 -8.11
C THR A 92 -11.90 2.00 -6.69
N ALA A 93 -12.52 1.25 -5.77
CA ALA A 93 -12.36 1.42 -4.36
C ALA A 93 -11.24 0.49 -3.87
N THR A 94 -10.32 1.01 -3.08
CA THR A 94 -9.19 0.27 -2.51
C THR A 94 -8.59 0.97 -1.31
N HIS A 95 -7.97 0.21 -0.43
CA HIS A 95 -7.14 0.69 0.67
C HIS A 95 -5.64 0.38 0.46
N GLU A 96 -5.24 -0.10 -0.73
CA GLU A 96 -3.88 -0.55 -1.04
C GLU A 96 -2.99 0.61 -1.53
N PRO A 97 -1.95 1.01 -0.76
CA PRO A 97 -1.08 2.12 -1.13
C PRO A 97 -0.34 1.92 -2.46
N LEU A 98 0.07 0.69 -2.77
CA LEU A 98 0.78 0.37 -4.02
C LEU A 98 -0.09 0.58 -5.25
N LEU A 99 -1.40 0.38 -5.13
CA LEU A 99 -2.33 0.56 -6.23
C LEU A 99 -2.45 2.04 -6.61
N VAL A 100 -2.50 2.92 -5.62
CA VAL A 100 -2.63 4.37 -5.84
C VAL A 100 -1.31 5.09 -6.10
N ALA A 101 -0.17 4.48 -5.80
CA ALA A 101 1.16 5.09 -5.90
C ALA A 101 1.51 5.64 -7.30
N ASN A 102 0.89 5.11 -8.35
CA ASN A 102 1.11 5.55 -9.74
C ASN A 102 0.09 6.59 -10.23
N MET A 103 -0.89 6.94 -9.39
CA MET A 103 -1.94 7.90 -9.73
C MET A 103 -1.54 9.34 -9.39
N THR A 104 -2.21 10.30 -10.01
CA THR A 104 -2.15 11.70 -9.59
C THR A 104 -3.27 11.99 -8.60
N ARG A 105 -3.10 13.00 -7.77
CA ARG A 105 -4.11 13.42 -6.77
C ARG A 105 -5.50 13.70 -7.37
N GLU A 106 -5.55 14.19 -8.62
CA GLU A 106 -6.79 14.50 -9.33
C GLU A 106 -7.60 13.24 -9.66
N GLN A 107 -6.92 12.10 -9.78
CA GLN A 107 -7.52 10.80 -10.07
C GLN A 107 -8.07 10.11 -8.82
N ILE A 108 -7.79 10.64 -7.63
CA ILE A 108 -8.12 10.01 -6.35
C ILE A 108 -9.19 10.82 -5.62
N ARG A 109 -10.02 10.10 -4.87
CA ARG A 109 -10.92 10.65 -3.85
C ARG A 109 -10.72 9.88 -2.56
N VAL A 110 -10.40 10.58 -1.49
CA VAL A 110 -10.41 10.01 -0.15
C VAL A 110 -11.83 10.14 0.38
N VAL A 111 -12.39 9.00 0.77
CA VAL A 111 -13.73 8.94 1.35
C VAL A 111 -13.57 8.85 2.86
N THR A 112 -14.13 9.82 3.56
CA THR A 112 -14.15 9.87 5.02
C THR A 112 -15.58 9.91 5.52
N THR A 113 -15.83 9.33 6.68
CA THR A 113 -17.15 9.33 7.33
C THR A 113 -17.04 10.14 8.62
N ASP A 114 -17.93 11.10 8.81
CA ASP A 114 -18.00 11.86 10.06
C ASP A 114 -18.66 11.07 11.19
N VAL A 115 -18.72 11.68 12.38
CA VAL A 115 -19.32 11.06 13.58
C VAL A 115 -20.83 10.83 13.46
N GLU A 116 -21.47 11.48 12.51
CA GLU A 116 -22.89 11.34 12.20
C GLU A 116 -23.15 10.29 11.12
N GLY A 117 -22.08 9.67 10.59
CA GLY A 117 -22.15 8.64 9.55
C GLY A 117 -22.27 9.21 8.13
N GLN A 118 -22.09 10.51 7.94
CA GLN A 118 -22.13 11.13 6.61
C GLN A 118 -20.79 10.98 5.90
N ALA A 119 -20.83 10.35 4.72
CA ALA A 119 -19.64 10.16 3.90
C ALA A 119 -19.34 11.40 3.04
N THR A 120 -18.08 11.81 3.02
CA THR A 120 -17.57 12.86 2.14
C THR A 120 -16.41 12.36 1.31
N ALA A 121 -16.29 12.85 0.06
CA ALA A 121 -15.22 12.47 -0.86
C ALA A 121 -14.42 13.72 -1.26
N VAL A 122 -13.13 13.73 -0.92
CA VAL A 122 -12.25 14.86 -1.15
C VAL A 122 -11.05 14.51 -2.00
N ILE A 123 -10.51 15.47 -2.73
CA ILE A 123 -9.23 15.33 -3.41
C ILE A 123 -8.12 15.45 -2.35
N PRO A 124 -7.18 14.48 -2.28
CA PRO A 124 -6.09 14.54 -1.30
C PRO A 124 -5.17 15.74 -1.57
N ARG A 125 -4.48 16.20 -0.53
CA ARG A 125 -3.46 17.26 -0.65
C ARG A 125 -2.17 16.68 -1.23
N ALA A 126 -1.80 15.51 -0.76
CA ALA A 126 -0.60 14.82 -1.21
C ALA A 126 -0.77 14.30 -2.64
N ASN A 127 0.31 14.40 -3.44
CA ASN A 127 0.38 13.71 -4.72
C ASN A 127 1.02 12.34 -4.49
N PRO A 128 0.35 11.22 -4.81
CA PRO A 128 0.91 9.89 -4.56
C PRO A 128 2.18 9.61 -5.32
N ARG A 129 2.27 10.16 -6.53
CA ARG A 129 3.36 9.89 -7.45
C ARG A 129 4.71 10.33 -6.87
N GLY A 130 5.64 9.38 -6.76
CA GLY A 130 7.01 9.63 -6.30
C GLY A 130 7.24 9.43 -4.81
N GLN A 131 6.18 9.20 -4.01
CA GLN A 131 6.33 9.02 -2.55
C GLN A 131 6.62 7.57 -2.15
N GLY A 132 6.28 6.59 -3.00
CA GLY A 132 6.34 5.18 -2.62
C GLY A 132 5.26 4.79 -1.61
N ALA A 133 5.08 3.48 -1.36
CA ALA A 133 4.01 2.99 -0.49
C ALA A 133 4.16 3.49 0.96
N GLY A 134 5.36 3.41 1.54
CA GLY A 134 5.61 3.86 2.91
C GLY A 134 5.30 5.35 3.10
N GLY A 135 5.79 6.21 2.19
CA GLY A 135 5.52 7.63 2.26
C GLY A 135 4.04 7.99 2.15
N LEU A 136 3.24 7.18 1.43
CA LEU A 136 1.80 7.41 1.30
C LEU A 136 1.03 7.14 2.58
N LEU A 137 1.45 6.16 3.38
CA LEU A 137 0.76 5.76 4.60
C LEU A 137 0.58 6.90 5.60
N THR A 138 1.55 7.81 5.67
CA THR A 138 1.54 8.95 6.61
C THR A 138 1.00 10.25 6.01
N THR A 139 0.45 10.20 4.78
CA THR A 139 -0.23 11.34 4.16
C THR A 139 -1.72 11.34 4.44
N ASP A 140 -2.40 12.40 4.03
CA ASP A 140 -3.86 12.55 4.08
C ASP A 140 -4.63 11.54 3.18
N LEU A 141 -3.94 10.62 2.52
CA LEU A 141 -4.52 9.50 1.79
C LEU A 141 -4.89 8.34 2.72
N PHE A 142 -4.05 8.05 3.71
CA PHE A 142 -4.21 6.92 4.62
C PHE A 142 -4.24 7.34 6.09
N ASP A 143 -3.75 8.55 6.39
CA ASP A 143 -3.79 9.20 7.72
C ASP A 143 -3.22 8.34 8.87
N LEU A 144 -2.23 7.49 8.56
CA LEU A 144 -1.54 6.75 9.60
C LEU A 144 -0.54 7.67 10.33
N PRO A 145 -0.49 7.61 11.67
CA PRO A 145 0.44 8.44 12.44
C PRO A 145 1.90 8.07 12.19
N THR A 146 2.16 6.82 11.89
CA THR A 146 3.49 6.26 11.62
C THR A 146 3.39 5.04 10.71
N GLN A 147 4.49 4.67 10.06
CA GLN A 147 4.64 3.42 9.32
C GLN A 147 5.43 2.36 10.11
N LEU A 148 5.86 2.70 11.33
CA LEU A 148 6.60 1.81 12.20
C LEU A 148 5.65 0.85 12.93
N ASP A 149 6.19 -0.27 13.38
CA ASP A 149 5.47 -1.16 14.28
C ASP A 149 5.30 -0.51 15.67
N GLU A 150 4.31 -1.00 16.42
CA GLU A 150 3.91 -0.44 17.71
C GLU A 150 5.07 -0.40 18.71
N HIS A 151 5.88 -1.47 18.78
CA HIS A 151 7.01 -1.55 19.71
C HIS A 151 8.11 -0.51 19.38
N THR A 152 8.45 -0.38 18.12
CA THR A 152 9.44 0.63 17.67
C THR A 152 8.94 2.04 17.95
N GLN A 153 7.66 2.31 17.70
CA GLN A 153 7.05 3.61 17.99
C GLN A 153 7.06 3.92 19.49
N GLU A 154 6.70 2.96 20.35
CA GLU A 154 6.77 3.12 21.81
C GLU A 154 8.19 3.45 22.31
N LEU A 155 9.21 2.81 21.74
CA LEU A 155 10.61 3.13 22.09
C LEU A 155 11.00 4.54 21.66
N ILE A 156 10.57 4.98 20.50
CA ILE A 156 10.80 6.35 20.01
C ILE A 156 10.10 7.36 20.91
N ASP A 157 8.84 7.15 21.22
CA ASP A 157 8.05 8.03 22.08
C ASP A 157 8.69 8.11 23.49
N ARG A 158 9.15 6.99 24.02
CA ARG A 158 9.87 6.93 25.30
C ARG A 158 11.22 7.66 25.22
N GLN A 159 11.95 7.53 24.12
CA GLN A 159 13.19 8.27 23.89
C GLN A 159 12.92 9.78 23.91
N TYR A 160 11.90 10.24 23.18
CA TYR A 160 11.52 11.66 23.13
C TYR A 160 11.09 12.20 24.51
N ALA A 161 10.34 11.43 25.28
CA ALA A 161 9.93 11.81 26.63
C ALA A 161 11.12 11.94 27.60
N LEU A 162 12.14 11.10 27.45
CA LEU A 162 13.32 11.12 28.32
C LEU A 162 14.33 12.23 27.97
N LEU A 163 14.36 12.69 26.71
CA LEU A 163 15.32 13.70 26.25
C LEU A 163 15.35 14.98 27.10
N PRO A 164 14.22 15.70 27.34
CA PRO A 164 14.22 16.93 28.13
C PRO A 164 14.47 16.69 29.61
N GLU A 165 14.27 15.46 30.10
CA GLU A 165 14.33 15.11 31.50
C GLU A 165 15.67 14.48 31.90
N ALA A 166 16.51 14.14 30.95
CA ALA A 166 17.80 13.48 31.18
C ALA A 166 18.89 14.46 31.63
N ASP A 167 18.69 15.76 31.48
CA ASP A 167 19.70 16.75 31.91
C ASP A 167 19.77 16.81 33.42
N GLY A 168 20.95 16.47 33.97
CA GLY A 168 21.21 16.45 35.40
C GLY A 168 20.72 15.22 36.19
N ASP A 169 19.95 14.30 35.60
CA ASP A 169 19.44 13.10 36.26
C ASP A 169 20.15 11.81 35.75
N PRO A 170 21.05 11.20 36.56
CA PRO A 170 21.77 10.00 36.16
C PRO A 170 20.90 8.79 35.85
N VAL A 171 19.74 8.68 36.50
CA VAL A 171 18.79 7.55 36.31
C VAL A 171 18.13 7.68 34.95
N LYS A 172 17.63 8.88 34.61
CA LYS A 172 17.01 9.15 33.33
C LYS A 172 18.02 9.07 32.17
N GLN A 173 19.26 9.48 32.41
CA GLN A 173 20.33 9.29 31.42
C GLN A 173 20.64 7.81 31.16
N ALA A 174 20.58 6.96 32.19
CA ALA A 174 20.77 5.52 32.02
C ALA A 174 19.60 4.93 31.20
N ALA A 175 18.35 5.33 31.51
CA ALA A 175 17.17 4.91 30.78
C ALA A 175 17.20 5.37 29.31
N LEU A 176 17.63 6.60 29.05
CA LEU A 176 17.78 7.13 27.68
C LEU A 176 18.82 6.34 26.89
N ARG A 177 19.96 5.99 27.52
CA ARG A 177 20.99 5.15 26.88
C ARG A 177 20.46 3.75 26.55
N ASP A 178 19.69 3.14 27.45
CA ASP A 178 19.10 1.82 27.22
C ASP A 178 18.12 1.81 26.05
N VAL A 179 17.19 2.76 26.02
CA VAL A 179 16.23 2.91 24.91
C VAL A 179 16.96 3.20 23.58
N THR A 180 17.97 4.06 23.60
CA THR A 180 18.75 4.38 22.40
C THR A 180 19.50 3.15 21.89
N ALA A 181 20.11 2.36 22.78
CA ALA A 181 20.80 1.12 22.41
C ALA A 181 19.82 0.08 21.81
N GLN A 182 18.60 -0.02 22.34
CA GLN A 182 17.56 -0.88 21.74
C GLN A 182 17.21 -0.44 20.32
N LEU A 183 16.97 0.87 20.12
CA LEU A 183 16.67 1.42 18.79
C LEU A 183 17.83 1.24 17.80
N GLU A 184 19.08 1.30 18.25
CA GLU A 184 20.27 1.08 17.40
C GLU A 184 20.40 -0.37 16.92
N THR A 185 19.81 -1.33 17.63
CA THR A 185 19.77 -2.74 17.20
C THR A 185 18.71 -3.01 16.14
N MET A 186 17.80 -2.06 15.93
CA MET A 186 16.69 -2.19 14.96
C MET A 186 17.10 -1.61 13.61
N ASP A 187 16.76 -2.34 12.56
CA ASP A 187 17.07 -1.97 11.17
C ASP A 187 15.89 -1.17 10.57
N PHE A 188 15.67 0.05 11.06
CA PHE A 188 14.64 0.94 10.52
C PHE A 188 15.25 2.16 9.83
N PRO A 189 14.55 2.73 8.80
CA PRO A 189 15.08 3.84 8.02
C PRO A 189 15.40 5.07 8.89
N ASN A 190 16.59 5.64 8.75
CA ASN A 190 16.99 6.87 9.46
C ASN A 190 16.11 8.08 9.08
N SER A 191 15.36 8.00 7.95
CA SER A 191 14.40 9.02 7.54
C SER A 191 13.20 9.16 8.50
N ASP A 192 12.95 8.14 9.32
CA ASP A 192 11.84 8.13 10.29
C ASP A 192 12.27 8.70 11.65
N ARG A 193 13.54 9.02 11.82
CA ARG A 193 14.03 9.81 12.96
C ARG A 193 13.94 11.29 12.65
N ASP A 194 13.44 12.07 13.60
CA ASP A 194 13.53 13.53 13.50
C ASP A 194 15.02 13.94 13.38
N PRO A 195 15.42 14.63 12.30
CA PRO A 195 16.81 15.03 12.09
C PRO A 195 17.39 15.86 13.24
N LEU A 196 16.57 16.66 13.94
CA LEU A 196 16.97 17.48 15.08
C LEU A 196 17.29 16.60 16.28
N VAL A 197 16.47 15.56 16.53
CA VAL A 197 16.70 14.59 17.60
C VAL A 197 17.91 13.71 17.30
N ALA A 198 18.06 13.27 16.07
CA ALA A 198 19.24 12.51 15.65
C ALA A 198 20.53 13.34 15.82
N ALA A 199 20.53 14.64 15.46
CA ALA A 199 21.64 15.54 15.65
C ALA A 199 21.93 15.79 17.13
N PHE A 200 20.91 16.03 17.95
CA PHE A 200 21.04 16.24 19.39
C PHE A 200 21.60 15.00 20.12
N LEU A 201 21.11 13.81 19.77
CA LEU A 201 21.63 12.56 20.31
C LEU A 201 23.10 12.35 19.89
N ALA A 202 23.44 12.63 18.63
CA ALA A 202 24.82 12.55 18.15
C ALA A 202 25.74 13.51 18.93
N GLU A 203 25.29 14.72 19.23
CA GLU A 203 26.02 15.71 20.00
C GLU A 203 26.23 15.28 21.47
N LEU A 204 25.15 14.81 22.13
CA LEU A 204 25.21 14.25 23.49
C LEU A 204 26.17 13.06 23.61
N PHE A 205 26.23 12.21 22.59
CA PHE A 205 27.13 11.06 22.60
C PHE A 205 28.57 11.42 22.18
N HIS A 206 28.73 12.40 21.28
CA HIS A 206 30.06 12.80 20.81
C HIS A 206 30.86 13.58 21.87
N GLU A 207 30.24 14.46 22.65
CA GLU A 207 30.88 15.18 23.74
C GLU A 207 31.40 14.25 24.84
N ARG A 208 30.83 13.07 25.01
CA ARG A 208 31.23 12.10 26.03
C ARG A 208 32.26 11.06 25.57
N PHE A 209 32.37 10.80 24.27
CA PHE A 209 33.42 9.90 23.76
C PHE A 209 34.75 10.60 23.47
N SER A 210 34.77 11.92 23.31
CA SER A 210 35.98 12.70 23.11
C SER A 210 36.78 12.96 24.42
N SER A 211 36.21 12.57 25.56
CA SER A 211 36.89 12.74 26.87
C SER A 211 37.51 11.45 27.43
N VAL A 212 37.59 10.38 26.60
CA VAL A 212 38.14 9.06 27.02
C VAL A 212 39.27 8.60 26.06
N ILE A 213 39.88 9.49 25.29
CA ILE A 213 41.13 9.20 24.56
C ILE A 213 42.22 10.11 25.07
#